data_cc9afa1f2fd57bb74b5d2b95707e1058
#
_entry.id   cc9afa1f2fd57bb74b5d2b95707e1058
#
_cell.length_a   1.000
_cell.length_b   1.000
_cell.length_c   1.000
_cell.angle_alpha   90.00
_cell.angle_beta   90.00
_cell.angle_gamma   90.00
#
_symmetry.space_group_name_H-M   'P 1'
#
loop_
_entity.id
_entity.type
_entity.pdbx_description
1 polymer ?
#
loop_
_entity_poly.entity_id
_entity_poly.type
_entity_poly.pdbx_seq_one_letter_code
_entity_poly.pdbx_strand_id
1 'polypeptide(L)'
;TFPEREISKEKEVVVDEIHAYADSPSDHIFDLFDELIFPDHPLGRNIVGTPGSVRSFRRSQLLEFTERLYQTDQIVLATAGPMDGKKVERIWRDLLGENPPEQSGLGRKGAGSHKAVHTQRETTQSQTHCILGNRAYGAEEDRSLAFHLLNNILGGPTMNNRLNLRIRERFGLTYHLESFYTPYTDVGSWGVYLSTEPGHAERVVRLVHKELKELRERSLGTLQLSRAKKQVQGQIAMAQENAGSA
;
A
#
# COMPACT_ATOMS: atom_id res chain seq x y z
N THR A 1 27.20 -6.93 10.07
CA THR A 1 27.63 -6.34 11.37
C THR A 1 26.85 -5.06 11.61
N PHE A 2 26.44 -4.81 12.84
CA PHE A 2 25.73 -3.60 13.25
C PHE A 2 26.61 -2.79 14.21
N PRO A 3 27.52 -1.92 13.72
CA PRO A 3 28.35 -1.08 14.61
C PRO A 3 27.48 -0.11 15.40
N GLU A 4 27.73 0.03 16.71
CA GLU A 4 26.94 0.94 17.59
C GLU A 4 26.92 2.38 17.08
N ARG A 5 28.04 2.86 16.55
CA ARG A 5 28.14 4.20 15.98
C ARG A 5 27.18 4.42 14.81
N GLU A 6 27.06 3.42 13.92
CA GLU A 6 26.17 3.52 12.76
C GLU A 6 24.70 3.37 13.17
N ILE A 7 24.40 2.49 14.16
CA ILE A 7 23.05 2.40 14.74
C ILE A 7 22.61 3.76 15.32
N SER A 8 23.50 4.45 16.03
CA SER A 8 23.19 5.75 16.62
C SER A 8 22.88 6.80 15.57
N LYS A 9 23.63 6.85 14.48
CA LYS A 9 23.36 7.75 13.34
C LYS A 9 22.03 7.42 12.64
N GLU A 10 21.82 6.14 12.36
CA GLU A 10 20.63 5.68 11.66
C GLU A 10 19.34 5.97 12.45
N LYS A 11 19.39 5.87 13.77
CA LYS A 11 18.28 6.27 14.63
C LYS A 11 17.87 7.73 14.45
N GLU A 12 18.82 8.65 14.36
CA GLU A 12 18.50 10.05 14.14
C GLU A 12 17.94 10.28 12.75
N VAL A 13 18.47 9.62 11.72
CA VAL A 13 17.92 9.67 10.35
C VAL A 13 16.48 9.18 10.32
N VAL A 14 16.17 8.03 10.93
CA VAL A 14 14.81 7.49 10.98
C VAL A 14 13.86 8.38 11.79
N VAL A 15 14.35 9.03 12.86
CA VAL A 15 13.55 10.00 13.62
C VAL A 15 13.24 11.24 12.79
N ASP A 16 14.19 11.72 11.98
CA ASP A 16 13.94 12.83 11.05
C ASP A 16 12.95 12.45 9.96
N GLU A 17 13.02 11.22 9.44
CA GLU A 17 12.01 10.68 8.52
C GLU A 17 10.61 10.65 9.14
N ILE A 18 10.48 10.19 10.41
CA ILE A 18 9.20 10.18 11.11
C ILE A 18 8.62 11.59 11.22
N HIS A 19 9.47 12.59 11.54
CA HIS A 19 9.01 13.97 11.61
C HIS A 19 8.59 14.51 10.24
N ALA A 20 9.36 14.22 9.19
CA ALA A 20 9.02 14.61 7.80
C ALA A 20 7.68 14.02 7.35
N TYR A 21 7.40 12.75 7.67
CA TYR A 21 6.11 12.13 7.42
C TYR A 21 4.96 12.77 8.21
N ALA A 22 5.19 13.11 9.48
CA ALA A 22 4.19 13.78 10.30
C ALA A 22 3.84 15.19 9.77
N ASP A 23 4.80 15.85 9.12
CA ASP A 23 4.63 17.16 8.49
C ASP A 23 3.99 17.10 7.10
N SER A 24 3.80 15.91 6.53
CA SER A 24 3.13 15.67 5.23
C SER A 24 1.73 15.08 5.43
N PRO A 25 0.66 15.88 5.43
CA PRO A 25 -0.71 15.37 5.60
C PRO A 25 -1.14 14.40 4.52
N SER A 26 -0.61 14.54 3.29
CA SER A 26 -0.89 13.65 2.17
C SER A 26 -0.37 12.24 2.39
N ASP A 27 0.73 12.07 3.12
CA ASP A 27 1.33 10.78 3.41
C ASP A 27 0.79 10.23 4.74
N HIS A 28 0.76 11.07 5.77
CA HIS A 28 0.30 10.68 7.10
C HIS A 28 -1.14 10.17 7.13
N ILE A 29 -2.01 10.63 6.22
CA ILE A 29 -3.41 10.19 6.18
C ILE A 29 -3.55 8.70 5.81
N PHE A 30 -2.61 8.12 5.05
CA PHE A 30 -2.61 6.70 4.74
C PHE A 30 -2.27 5.85 5.96
N ASP A 31 -1.30 6.27 6.77
CA ASP A 31 -0.99 5.62 8.04
C ASP A 31 -2.18 5.63 9.00
N LEU A 32 -2.87 6.78 9.12
CA LEU A 32 -4.08 6.90 9.92
C LEU A 32 -5.22 6.02 9.40
N PHE A 33 -5.35 5.90 8.09
CA PHE A 33 -6.35 5.03 7.48
C PHE A 33 -6.07 3.56 7.80
N ASP A 34 -4.83 3.11 7.65
CA ASP A 34 -4.44 1.73 7.96
C ASP A 34 -4.62 1.41 9.46
N GLU A 35 -4.27 2.33 10.36
CA GLU A 35 -4.53 2.20 11.80
C GLU A 35 -6.02 2.00 12.09
N LEU A 36 -6.90 2.75 11.41
CA LEU A 36 -8.35 2.66 11.59
C LEU A 36 -8.96 1.37 11.05
N ILE A 37 -8.52 0.88 9.90
CA ILE A 37 -9.09 -0.33 9.29
C ILE A 37 -8.47 -1.62 9.81
N PHE A 38 -7.27 -1.56 10.40
CA PHE A 38 -6.56 -2.68 11.01
C PHE A 38 -6.23 -2.45 12.50
N PRO A 39 -7.23 -2.11 13.35
CA PRO A 39 -6.97 -1.87 14.75
C PRO A 39 -6.37 -3.13 15.41
N ASP A 40 -5.38 -2.93 16.26
CA ASP A 40 -4.67 -3.99 17.01
C ASP A 40 -4.00 -5.07 16.14
N HIS A 41 -3.82 -4.80 14.84
CA HIS A 41 -3.17 -5.70 13.89
C HIS A 41 -1.84 -5.11 13.39
N PRO A 42 -0.81 -5.93 13.07
CA PRO A 42 0.45 -5.43 12.51
C PRO A 42 0.31 -4.55 11.26
N LEU A 43 -0.67 -4.83 10.38
CA LEU A 43 -0.93 -4.02 9.18
C LEU A 43 -1.37 -2.58 9.49
N GLY A 44 -1.93 -2.32 10.67
CA GLY A 44 -2.31 -0.97 11.10
C GLY A 44 -1.22 -0.23 11.86
N ARG A 45 -0.01 -0.79 11.97
CA ARG A 45 1.10 -0.13 12.63
C ARG A 45 1.92 0.68 11.63
N ASN A 46 2.28 1.88 12.01
CA ASN A 46 3.22 2.67 11.21
C ASN A 46 4.54 1.91 11.07
N ILE A 47 5.01 1.74 9.83
CA ILE A 47 6.19 0.92 9.49
C ILE A 47 7.47 1.53 10.09
N VAL A 48 7.61 2.85 10.09
CA VAL A 48 8.78 3.55 10.66
C VAL A 48 8.74 3.63 12.19
N GLY A 49 7.61 3.27 12.80
CA GLY A 49 7.44 3.29 14.25
C GLY A 49 7.24 4.71 14.83
N THR A 50 7.77 4.93 16.02
CA THR A 50 7.73 6.21 16.72
C THR A 50 9.13 6.64 17.12
N PRO A 51 9.40 7.95 17.34
CA PRO A 51 10.70 8.41 17.83
C PRO A 51 11.14 7.69 19.11
N GLY A 52 10.20 7.38 20.01
CA GLY A 52 10.46 6.62 21.24
C GLY A 52 10.87 5.18 20.95
N SER A 53 10.15 4.46 20.08
CA SER A 53 10.48 3.07 19.72
C SER A 53 11.85 3.01 19.02
N VAL A 54 12.11 3.90 18.06
CA VAL A 54 13.37 3.94 17.32
C VAL A 54 14.56 4.17 18.25
N ARG A 55 14.46 5.16 19.16
CA ARG A 55 15.54 5.42 20.12
C ARG A 55 15.76 4.27 21.10
N SER A 56 14.73 3.47 21.39
CA SER A 56 14.82 2.35 22.33
C SER A 56 15.54 1.12 21.77
N PHE A 57 15.67 0.96 20.45
CA PHE A 57 16.33 -0.19 19.82
C PHE A 57 17.78 -0.35 20.27
N ARG A 58 18.19 -1.60 20.51
CA ARG A 58 19.54 -1.96 20.90
C ARG A 58 20.14 -2.88 19.84
N ARG A 59 21.45 -2.87 19.71
CA ARG A 59 22.21 -3.75 18.81
C ARG A 59 21.83 -5.24 18.99
N SER A 60 21.66 -5.69 20.23
CA SER A 60 21.25 -7.07 20.52
C SER A 60 19.91 -7.45 19.89
N GLN A 61 18.92 -6.53 19.86
CA GLN A 61 17.61 -6.76 19.25
C GLN A 61 17.71 -6.86 17.72
N LEU A 62 18.59 -6.07 17.09
CA LEU A 62 18.84 -6.16 15.64
C LEU A 62 19.49 -7.49 15.27
N LEU A 63 20.45 -7.96 16.07
CA LEU A 63 21.07 -9.27 15.89
C LEU A 63 20.05 -10.40 16.05
N GLU A 64 19.28 -10.39 17.14
CA GLU A 64 18.20 -11.37 17.38
C GLU A 64 17.18 -11.38 16.26
N PHE A 65 16.79 -10.20 15.75
CA PHE A 65 15.87 -10.08 14.63
C PHE A 65 16.42 -10.74 13.37
N THR A 66 17.70 -10.47 13.02
CA THR A 66 18.33 -11.08 11.83
C THR A 66 18.51 -12.58 11.99
N GLU A 67 18.96 -13.06 13.16
CA GLU A 67 19.11 -14.48 13.43
C GLU A 67 17.78 -15.24 13.32
N ARG A 68 16.69 -14.64 13.76
CA ARG A 68 15.37 -15.26 13.73
C ARG A 68 14.66 -15.21 12.38
N LEU A 69 14.83 -14.11 11.63
CA LEU A 69 14.01 -13.83 10.45
C LEU A 69 14.73 -13.93 9.12
N TYR A 70 16.07 -13.81 9.11
CA TYR A 70 16.85 -13.95 7.88
C TYR A 70 17.24 -15.42 7.67
N GLN A 71 16.23 -16.30 7.73
CA GLN A 71 16.39 -17.71 7.44
C GLN A 71 16.30 -17.97 5.94
N THR A 72 16.94 -19.02 5.45
CA THR A 72 17.00 -19.33 4.02
C THR A 72 15.62 -19.59 3.38
N ASP A 73 14.65 -20.08 4.17
CA ASP A 73 13.25 -20.25 3.75
C ASP A 73 12.48 -18.92 3.56
N GLN A 74 13.02 -17.82 4.09
CA GLN A 74 12.43 -16.49 4.01
C GLN A 74 13.13 -15.56 2.99
N ILE A 75 14.17 -16.06 2.31
CA ILE A 75 14.96 -15.27 1.36
C ILE A 75 14.63 -15.70 -0.06
N VAL A 76 14.26 -14.74 -0.91
CA VAL A 76 14.03 -14.95 -2.35
C VAL A 76 15.05 -14.14 -3.13
N LEU A 77 15.79 -14.80 -4.04
CA LEU A 77 16.66 -14.13 -5.00
C LEU A 77 15.94 -14.01 -6.35
N ALA A 78 15.71 -12.81 -6.81
CA ALA A 78 15.23 -12.54 -8.15
C ALA A 78 16.32 -11.84 -8.97
N THR A 79 16.58 -12.33 -10.17
CA THR A 79 17.56 -11.72 -11.08
C THR A 79 16.95 -11.52 -12.46
N ALA A 80 17.15 -10.35 -13.06
CA ALA A 80 16.72 -10.02 -14.41
C ALA A 80 17.90 -9.44 -15.20
N GLY A 81 18.11 -9.93 -16.43
CA GLY A 81 19.18 -9.44 -17.31
C GLY A 81 19.89 -10.58 -18.06
N PRO A 82 20.91 -10.28 -18.87
CA PRO A 82 21.67 -11.24 -19.65
C PRO A 82 22.68 -12.01 -18.73
N MET A 83 22.15 -12.83 -17.84
CA MET A 83 22.93 -13.58 -16.86
C MET A 83 22.79 -15.09 -17.08
N ASP A 84 23.90 -15.83 -16.87
CA ASP A 84 23.85 -17.30 -16.85
C ASP A 84 23.24 -17.77 -15.53
N GLY A 85 22.06 -18.39 -15.61
CA GLY A 85 21.33 -18.90 -14.44
C GLY A 85 22.15 -19.86 -13.58
N LYS A 86 22.98 -20.71 -14.19
CA LYS A 86 23.89 -21.63 -13.45
C LYS A 86 24.94 -20.89 -12.66
N LYS A 87 25.43 -19.77 -13.19
CA LYS A 87 26.41 -18.92 -12.48
C LYS A 87 25.73 -18.23 -11.28
N VAL A 88 24.48 -17.74 -11.44
CA VAL A 88 23.71 -17.14 -10.36
C VAL A 88 23.44 -18.17 -9.26
N GLU A 89 22.95 -19.36 -9.63
CA GLU A 89 22.70 -20.45 -8.69
C GLU A 89 23.95 -20.85 -7.89
N ARG A 90 25.10 -20.91 -8.55
CA ARG A 90 26.38 -21.21 -7.88
C ARG A 90 26.73 -20.12 -6.87
N ILE A 91 26.66 -18.84 -7.26
CA ILE A 91 26.96 -17.71 -6.36
C ILE A 91 26.01 -17.72 -5.16
N TRP A 92 24.73 -17.98 -5.40
CA TRP A 92 23.74 -18.10 -4.34
C TRP A 92 24.07 -19.20 -3.33
N ARG A 93 24.43 -20.39 -3.84
CA ARG A 93 24.82 -21.53 -3.03
C ARG A 93 26.12 -21.28 -2.24
N ASP A 94 27.10 -20.62 -2.87
CA ASP A 94 28.36 -20.24 -2.22
C ASP A 94 28.16 -19.23 -1.08
N LEU A 95 27.17 -18.30 -1.23
CA LEU A 95 26.89 -17.25 -0.23
C LEU A 95 26.02 -17.72 0.93
N LEU A 96 25.01 -18.53 0.68
CA LEU A 96 24.02 -18.95 1.69
C LEU A 96 24.22 -20.39 2.17
N GLY A 97 25.10 -21.17 1.51
CA GLY A 97 25.34 -22.57 1.83
C GLY A 97 24.21 -23.51 1.36
N GLU A 98 24.39 -24.79 1.65
CA GLU A 98 23.41 -25.86 1.36
C GLU A 98 22.48 -26.13 2.55
N ASN A 99 22.38 -25.20 3.50
CA ASN A 99 21.57 -25.42 4.68
C ASN A 99 20.11 -25.59 4.29
N PRO A 100 19.46 -26.69 4.68
CA PRO A 100 18.04 -26.84 4.50
C PRO A 100 17.32 -25.70 5.23
N PRO A 101 16.21 -25.19 4.70
CA PRO A 101 15.49 -24.13 5.34
C PRO A 101 15.00 -24.59 6.72
N GLU A 102 15.46 -23.95 7.78
CA GLU A 102 14.77 -24.06 9.06
C GLU A 102 13.44 -23.34 8.91
N GLN A 103 12.33 -24.04 9.22
CA GLN A 103 11.01 -23.42 9.16
C GLN A 103 10.94 -22.33 10.21
N SER A 104 10.80 -21.09 9.78
CA SER A 104 10.76 -19.89 10.64
C SER A 104 9.57 -19.88 11.63
N GLY A 105 8.59 -20.77 11.43
CA GLY A 105 7.43 -20.92 12.32
C GLY A 105 6.58 -19.66 12.50
N LEU A 106 6.72 -18.67 11.63
CA LEU A 106 5.99 -17.42 11.69
C LEU A 106 4.51 -17.65 11.36
N GLY A 107 3.73 -17.93 12.39
CA GLY A 107 2.27 -17.96 12.29
C GLY A 107 1.73 -16.55 12.06
N ARG A 108 1.07 -16.32 10.93
CA ARG A 108 0.33 -15.08 10.67
C ARG A 108 -1.04 -15.16 11.33
N LYS A 109 -1.45 -14.08 12.00
CA LYS A 109 -2.82 -13.93 12.51
C LYS A 109 -3.61 -13.15 11.48
N GLY A 110 -4.77 -13.67 11.10
CA GLY A 110 -5.69 -12.94 10.22
C GLY A 110 -6.19 -11.66 10.90
N ALA A 111 -6.47 -10.66 10.09
CA ALA A 111 -7.04 -9.40 10.55
C ALA A 111 -8.46 -9.65 11.07
N GLY A 112 -8.69 -9.52 12.40
CA GLY A 112 -10.00 -9.68 13.04
C GLY A 112 -11.10 -8.79 12.42
N SER A 113 -12.29 -8.75 12.99
CA SER A 113 -13.35 -7.83 12.54
C SER A 113 -12.99 -6.39 12.85
N HIS A 114 -13.45 -5.44 12.00
CA HIS A 114 -13.37 -4.02 12.31
C HIS A 114 -14.74 -3.37 12.20
N LYS A 115 -14.94 -2.25 12.88
CA LYS A 115 -16.17 -1.46 12.81
C LYS A 115 -15.92 -0.20 11.99
N ALA A 116 -16.95 0.27 11.28
CA ALA A 116 -16.87 1.55 10.61
C ALA A 116 -16.56 2.66 11.61
N VAL A 117 -15.55 3.46 11.30
CA VAL A 117 -15.09 4.59 12.12
C VAL A 117 -15.07 5.84 11.25
N HIS A 118 -15.45 6.97 11.83
CA HIS A 118 -15.24 8.29 11.26
C HIS A 118 -14.34 9.07 12.20
N THR A 119 -13.26 9.65 11.67
CA THR A 119 -12.38 10.54 12.44
C THR A 119 -12.05 11.78 11.63
N GLN A 120 -11.80 12.87 12.32
CA GLN A 120 -11.36 14.13 11.73
C GLN A 120 -10.27 14.72 12.62
N ARG A 121 -9.20 15.22 11.99
CA ARG A 121 -8.14 15.98 12.65
C ARG A 121 -8.01 17.35 11.99
N GLU A 122 -7.93 18.40 12.78
CA GLU A 122 -7.64 19.73 12.28
C GLU A 122 -6.14 19.93 12.14
N THR A 123 -5.73 20.54 11.03
CA THR A 123 -4.32 20.90 10.77
C THR A 123 -4.26 22.35 10.31
N THR A 124 -3.07 22.93 10.34
CA THR A 124 -2.81 24.31 9.85
C THR A 124 -2.60 24.35 8.32
N GLN A 125 -2.75 23.25 7.63
CA GLN A 125 -2.52 23.11 6.19
C GLN A 125 -3.64 23.76 5.38
N SER A 126 -3.29 24.19 4.16
CA SER A 126 -4.21 24.88 3.25
C SER A 126 -5.20 23.94 2.55
N GLN A 127 -4.93 22.64 2.53
CA GLN A 127 -5.79 21.64 1.89
C GLN A 127 -6.37 20.67 2.90
N THR A 128 -7.57 20.19 2.58
CA THR A 128 -8.18 19.06 3.29
C THR A 128 -7.86 17.78 2.55
N HIS A 129 -7.30 16.81 3.25
CA HIS A 129 -7.06 15.45 2.78
C HIS A 129 -8.11 14.52 3.38
N CYS A 130 -8.64 13.60 2.59
CA CYS A 130 -9.66 12.66 3.06
C CYS A 130 -9.47 11.30 2.40
N ILE A 131 -9.64 10.23 3.17
CA ILE A 131 -9.77 8.86 2.65
C ILE A 131 -11.12 8.28 3.07
N LEU A 132 -11.85 7.75 2.08
CA LEU A 132 -13.05 6.94 2.29
C LEU A 132 -12.71 5.51 1.87
N GLY A 133 -12.75 4.57 2.79
CA GLY A 133 -12.35 3.23 2.44
C GLY A 133 -12.80 2.17 3.42
N ASN A 134 -12.39 0.96 3.18
CA ASN A 134 -12.69 -0.22 3.97
C ASN A 134 -11.66 -1.31 3.71
N ARG A 135 -11.74 -2.40 4.47
CA ARG A 135 -11.09 -3.65 4.08
C ARG A 135 -11.67 -4.18 2.79
N ALA A 136 -10.83 -4.88 2.04
CA ALA A 136 -11.16 -5.47 0.75
C ALA A 136 -10.65 -6.92 0.68
N TYR A 137 -10.81 -7.53 -0.47
CA TYR A 137 -10.39 -8.92 -0.73
C TYR A 137 -8.87 -9.04 -0.63
N GLY A 138 -8.40 -10.14 -0.05
CA GLY A 138 -6.99 -10.54 -0.09
C GLY A 138 -6.58 -11.06 -1.47
N ALA A 139 -5.28 -11.20 -1.69
CA ALA A 139 -4.73 -11.63 -2.97
C ALA A 139 -5.15 -13.06 -3.36
N GLU A 140 -5.35 -13.94 -2.39
CA GLU A 140 -5.75 -15.34 -2.60
C GLU A 140 -7.26 -15.53 -2.82
N GLU A 141 -8.06 -14.47 -2.67
CA GLU A 141 -9.49 -14.56 -2.90
C GLU A 141 -9.85 -14.44 -4.39
N ASP A 142 -10.73 -15.28 -4.89
CA ASP A 142 -11.19 -15.31 -6.31
C ASP A 142 -11.69 -13.95 -6.82
N ARG A 143 -12.20 -13.13 -5.92
CA ARG A 143 -12.75 -11.81 -6.24
C ARG A 143 -11.70 -10.70 -6.34
N SER A 144 -10.46 -10.96 -5.93
CA SER A 144 -9.37 -9.98 -5.91
C SER A 144 -9.14 -9.35 -7.29
N LEU A 145 -9.05 -10.18 -8.34
CA LEU A 145 -8.84 -9.71 -9.71
C LEU A 145 -10.01 -8.85 -10.23
N ALA A 146 -11.25 -9.26 -9.95
CA ALA A 146 -12.43 -8.49 -10.33
C ALA A 146 -12.49 -7.15 -9.59
N PHE A 147 -12.10 -7.15 -8.33
CA PHE A 147 -12.03 -5.94 -7.52
C PHE A 147 -10.91 -4.98 -7.99
N HIS A 148 -9.76 -5.51 -8.38
CA HIS A 148 -8.68 -4.73 -9.00
C HIS A 148 -9.16 -4.02 -10.28
N LEU A 149 -9.89 -4.74 -11.16
CA LEU A 149 -10.48 -4.14 -12.35
C LEU A 149 -11.50 -3.05 -12.00
N LEU A 150 -12.35 -3.28 -10.99
CA LEU A 150 -13.32 -2.30 -10.50
C LEU A 150 -12.64 -1.05 -9.96
N ASN A 151 -11.59 -1.21 -9.16
CA ASN A 151 -10.77 -0.11 -8.65
C ASN A 151 -10.16 0.72 -9.80
N ASN A 152 -9.63 0.05 -10.82
CA ASN A 152 -9.06 0.73 -12.00
C ASN A 152 -10.11 1.54 -12.76
N ILE A 153 -11.33 1.04 -12.90
CA ILE A 153 -12.46 1.76 -13.52
C ILE A 153 -12.87 2.97 -12.69
N LEU A 154 -12.89 2.83 -11.36
CA LEU A 154 -13.34 3.89 -10.45
C LEU A 154 -12.37 5.06 -10.44
N GLY A 155 -11.12 4.82 -10.05
CA GLY A 155 -10.14 5.88 -9.80
C GLY A 155 -8.68 5.41 -10.00
N GLY A 156 -8.44 4.44 -10.90
CA GLY A 156 -7.11 3.95 -11.22
C GLY A 156 -6.19 5.02 -11.83
N PRO A 157 -4.93 4.68 -12.17
CA PRO A 157 -3.86 5.64 -12.46
C PRO A 157 -4.04 6.46 -13.74
N THR A 158 -5.08 6.19 -14.53
CA THR A 158 -5.33 6.88 -15.80
C THR A 158 -6.37 7.98 -15.65
N MET A 159 -6.22 9.07 -16.40
CA MET A 159 -7.12 10.24 -16.34
C MET A 159 -8.54 9.96 -16.82
N ASN A 160 -8.79 8.86 -17.54
CA ASN A 160 -10.09 8.47 -18.07
C ASN A 160 -10.95 7.64 -17.09
N ASN A 161 -10.53 7.51 -15.83
CA ASN A 161 -11.32 6.86 -14.80
C ASN A 161 -12.56 7.66 -14.39
N ARG A 162 -13.53 7.01 -13.74
CA ARG A 162 -14.83 7.62 -13.42
C ARG A 162 -14.71 8.81 -12.47
N LEU A 163 -13.88 8.71 -11.43
CA LEU A 163 -13.69 9.78 -10.46
C LEU A 163 -13.12 11.05 -11.13
N ASN A 164 -12.09 10.90 -11.95
CA ASN A 164 -11.52 12.02 -12.67
C ASN A 164 -12.55 12.68 -13.61
N LEU A 165 -13.17 11.90 -14.50
CA LEU A 165 -14.09 12.45 -15.50
C LEU A 165 -15.34 13.07 -14.88
N ARG A 166 -15.92 12.45 -13.84
CA ARG A 166 -17.22 12.85 -13.30
C ARG A 166 -17.14 13.83 -12.14
N ILE A 167 -15.98 13.91 -11.47
CA ILE A 167 -15.79 14.81 -10.32
C ILE A 167 -14.76 15.86 -10.63
N ARG A 168 -13.49 15.46 -10.91
CA ARG A 168 -12.40 16.39 -11.11
C ARG A 168 -12.61 17.27 -12.35
N GLU A 169 -12.80 16.67 -13.52
CA GLU A 169 -12.99 17.40 -14.79
C GLU A 169 -14.28 18.19 -14.81
N ARG A 170 -15.36 17.60 -14.28
CA ARG A 170 -16.69 18.21 -14.34
C ARG A 170 -16.88 19.37 -13.38
N PHE A 171 -16.31 19.32 -12.19
CA PHE A 171 -16.59 20.30 -11.12
C PHE A 171 -15.37 21.10 -10.70
N GLY A 172 -14.14 20.66 -11.02
CA GLY A 172 -12.91 21.38 -10.65
C GLY A 172 -12.70 21.52 -9.14
N LEU A 173 -13.27 20.62 -8.33
CA LEU A 173 -13.28 20.74 -6.87
C LEU A 173 -12.11 20.06 -6.18
N THR A 174 -11.33 19.26 -6.90
CA THR A 174 -10.26 18.44 -6.32
C THR A 174 -8.95 18.66 -7.06
N TYR A 175 -7.85 18.70 -6.31
CA TYR A 175 -6.50 18.70 -6.88
C TYR A 175 -6.05 17.27 -7.18
N HIS A 176 -6.31 16.35 -6.24
CA HIS A 176 -6.03 14.93 -6.40
C HIS A 176 -7.26 14.11 -6.05
N LEU A 177 -7.53 13.08 -6.83
CA LEU A 177 -8.66 12.17 -6.62
C LEU A 177 -8.34 10.83 -7.28
N GLU A 178 -8.12 9.81 -6.45
CA GLU A 178 -7.78 8.47 -6.91
C GLU A 178 -8.42 7.40 -6.03
N SER A 179 -8.51 6.18 -6.53
CA SER A 179 -8.81 5.01 -5.71
C SER A 179 -7.63 4.05 -5.72
N PHE A 180 -7.32 3.51 -4.56
CA PHE A 180 -6.25 2.54 -4.36
C PHE A 180 -6.80 1.22 -3.84
N TYR A 181 -6.10 0.14 -4.14
CA TYR A 181 -6.39 -1.20 -3.64
C TYR A 181 -5.07 -1.94 -3.41
N THR A 182 -4.84 -2.33 -2.19
CA THR A 182 -3.65 -3.07 -1.76
C THR A 182 -4.09 -4.44 -1.24
N PRO A 183 -3.96 -5.49 -2.06
CA PRO A 183 -4.23 -6.86 -1.61
C PRO A 183 -3.03 -7.40 -0.83
N TYR A 184 -3.23 -7.72 0.45
CA TYR A 184 -2.34 -8.59 1.21
C TYR A 184 -2.77 -10.06 0.98
N THR A 185 -2.07 -11.03 1.55
CA THR A 185 -2.34 -12.45 1.31
C THR A 185 -3.80 -12.83 1.63
N ASP A 186 -4.29 -12.47 2.82
CA ASP A 186 -5.58 -12.89 3.40
C ASP A 186 -6.61 -11.77 3.56
N VAL A 187 -6.23 -10.53 3.32
CA VAL A 187 -7.08 -9.34 3.43
C VAL A 187 -6.56 -8.26 2.50
N GLY A 188 -7.38 -7.32 2.11
CA GLY A 188 -6.93 -6.13 1.39
C GLY A 188 -7.35 -4.84 2.09
N SER A 189 -6.72 -3.73 1.72
CA SER A 189 -7.18 -2.38 1.98
C SER A 189 -7.62 -1.71 0.67
N TRP A 190 -8.68 -0.93 0.73
CA TRP A 190 -9.18 -0.17 -0.40
C TRP A 190 -9.70 1.18 0.06
N GLY A 191 -9.42 2.21 -0.71
CA GLY A 191 -9.95 3.53 -0.42
C GLY A 191 -9.99 4.44 -1.64
N VAL A 192 -10.69 5.55 -1.47
CA VAL A 192 -10.66 6.72 -2.34
C VAL A 192 -10.00 7.84 -1.57
N TYR A 193 -8.84 8.25 -2.02
CA TYR A 193 -8.13 9.42 -1.52
C TYR A 193 -8.52 10.66 -2.33
N LEU A 194 -8.70 11.77 -1.65
CA LEU A 194 -8.94 13.07 -2.26
C LEU A 194 -8.22 14.19 -1.50
N SER A 195 -7.76 15.19 -2.26
CA SER A 195 -7.33 16.47 -1.70
C SER A 195 -8.11 17.62 -2.35
N THR A 196 -8.56 18.56 -1.52
CA THR A 196 -9.45 19.65 -1.93
C THR A 196 -9.29 20.87 -1.01
N GLU A 197 -9.86 21.99 -1.39
CA GLU A 197 -10.02 23.12 -0.47
C GLU A 197 -10.96 22.76 0.69
N PRO A 198 -10.74 23.30 1.90
CA PRO A 198 -11.52 22.95 3.09
C PRO A 198 -13.03 23.04 2.89
N GLY A 199 -13.53 24.08 2.24
CA GLY A 199 -14.96 24.28 2.01
C GLY A 199 -15.63 23.29 1.04
N HIS A 200 -14.85 22.49 0.32
CA HIS A 200 -15.36 21.58 -0.71
C HIS A 200 -15.38 20.10 -0.30
N ALA A 201 -14.73 19.73 0.79
CA ALA A 201 -14.53 18.34 1.20
C ALA A 201 -15.84 17.53 1.28
N GLU A 202 -16.85 18.01 2.01
CA GLU A 202 -18.14 17.32 2.12
C GLU A 202 -18.84 17.13 0.78
N ARG A 203 -18.73 18.13 -0.11
CA ARG A 203 -19.35 18.04 -1.43
C ARG A 203 -18.70 16.97 -2.27
N VAL A 204 -17.35 16.90 -2.25
CA VAL A 204 -16.59 15.88 -2.97
C VAL A 204 -16.89 14.49 -2.41
N VAL A 205 -16.92 14.33 -1.10
CA VAL A 205 -17.32 13.08 -0.43
C VAL A 205 -18.69 12.60 -0.90
N ARG A 206 -19.70 13.49 -0.93
CA ARG A 206 -21.03 13.15 -1.46
C ARG A 206 -21.00 12.72 -2.93
N LEU A 207 -20.17 13.33 -3.76
CA LEU A 207 -20.00 12.96 -5.17
C LEU A 207 -19.33 11.57 -5.30
N VAL A 208 -18.31 11.27 -4.50
CA VAL A 208 -17.70 9.95 -4.45
C VAL A 208 -18.74 8.89 -4.05
N HIS A 209 -19.50 9.12 -2.99
CA HIS A 209 -20.58 8.20 -2.59
C HIS A 209 -21.63 7.97 -3.70
N LYS A 210 -21.93 8.99 -4.48
CA LYS A 210 -22.84 8.86 -5.63
C LYS A 210 -22.25 7.95 -6.70
N GLU A 211 -20.96 8.09 -7.02
CA GLU A 211 -20.27 7.21 -7.99
C GLU A 211 -20.19 5.76 -7.50
N LEU A 212 -19.90 5.54 -6.22
CA LEU A 212 -19.90 4.20 -5.61
C LEU A 212 -21.29 3.57 -5.66
N LYS A 213 -22.34 4.36 -5.37
CA LYS A 213 -23.73 3.90 -5.48
C LYS A 213 -24.09 3.52 -6.92
N GLU A 214 -23.71 4.33 -7.91
CA GLU A 214 -23.97 4.01 -9.31
C GLU A 214 -23.24 2.73 -9.76
N LEU A 215 -21.99 2.50 -9.34
CA LEU A 215 -21.25 1.27 -9.64
C LEU A 215 -21.90 0.03 -9.02
N ARG A 216 -22.47 0.16 -7.83
CA ARG A 216 -23.17 -0.93 -7.15
C ARG A 216 -24.53 -1.27 -7.78
N GLU A 217 -25.27 -0.24 -8.23
CA GLU A 217 -26.66 -0.39 -8.68
C GLU A 217 -26.79 -0.59 -10.19
N ARG A 218 -25.77 -0.23 -10.97
CA ARG A 218 -25.81 -0.29 -12.43
C ARG A 218 -24.67 -1.14 -12.97
N SER A 219 -25.01 -2.19 -13.65
CA SER A 219 -24.04 -3.03 -14.36
C SER A 219 -23.31 -2.22 -15.43
N LEU A 220 -22.03 -2.54 -15.62
CA LEU A 220 -21.23 -2.00 -16.70
C LEU A 220 -21.73 -2.54 -18.05
N GLY A 221 -21.82 -1.68 -19.06
CA GLY A 221 -22.10 -2.14 -20.43
C GLY A 221 -20.92 -2.99 -20.96
N THR A 222 -21.24 -3.90 -21.89
CA THR A 222 -20.23 -4.82 -22.46
C THR A 222 -19.03 -4.11 -23.07
N LEU A 223 -19.26 -2.99 -23.76
CA LEU A 223 -18.19 -2.19 -24.33
C LEU A 223 -17.30 -1.51 -23.25
N GLN A 224 -17.92 -1.02 -22.18
CA GLN A 224 -17.18 -0.41 -21.07
C GLN A 224 -16.29 -1.44 -20.37
N LEU A 225 -16.83 -2.62 -20.10
CA LEU A 225 -16.08 -3.71 -19.49
C LEU A 225 -14.94 -4.19 -20.40
N SER A 226 -15.18 -4.33 -21.72
CA SER A 226 -14.16 -4.71 -22.69
C SER A 226 -13.01 -3.68 -22.74
N ARG A 227 -13.33 -2.38 -22.75
CA ARG A 227 -12.32 -1.31 -22.74
C ARG A 227 -11.51 -1.32 -21.45
N ALA A 228 -12.15 -1.48 -20.29
CA ALA A 228 -11.47 -1.54 -19.01
C ALA A 228 -10.51 -2.74 -18.93
N LYS A 229 -10.92 -3.93 -19.40
CA LYS A 229 -10.04 -5.10 -19.47
C LYS A 229 -8.83 -4.84 -20.37
N LYS A 230 -9.02 -4.27 -21.56
CA LYS A 230 -7.91 -3.94 -22.47
C LYS A 230 -6.96 -2.90 -21.85
N GLN A 231 -7.48 -1.93 -21.13
CA GLN A 231 -6.66 -0.92 -20.43
C GLN A 231 -5.75 -1.57 -19.38
N VAL A 232 -6.30 -2.43 -18.52
CA VAL A 232 -5.51 -3.15 -17.50
C VAL A 232 -4.48 -4.08 -18.17
N GLN A 233 -4.86 -4.80 -19.22
CA GLN A 233 -3.91 -5.61 -20.01
C GLN A 233 -2.75 -4.78 -20.57
N GLY A 234 -3.03 -3.58 -21.11
CA GLY A 234 -2.02 -2.67 -21.59
C GLY A 234 -1.10 -2.14 -20.46
N GLN A 235 -1.66 -1.84 -19.30
CA GLN A 235 -0.88 -1.43 -18.12
C GLN A 235 0.06 -2.54 -17.66
N ILE A 236 -0.40 -3.79 -17.61
CA ILE A 236 0.42 -4.95 -17.27
C ILE A 236 1.54 -5.15 -18.29
N ALA A 237 1.22 -5.07 -19.58
CA ALA A 237 2.23 -5.21 -20.63
C ALA A 237 3.33 -4.13 -20.53
N MET A 238 2.93 -2.87 -20.30
CA MET A 238 3.90 -1.79 -20.11
C MET A 238 4.74 -1.96 -18.84
N ALA A 239 4.14 -2.45 -17.75
CA ALA A 239 4.88 -2.71 -16.52
C ALA A 239 5.93 -3.83 -16.71
N GLN A 240 5.64 -4.84 -17.52
CA GLN A 240 6.58 -5.94 -17.81
C GLN A 240 7.80 -5.51 -18.64
N GLU A 241 7.74 -4.38 -19.36
CA GLU A 241 8.90 -3.83 -20.06
C GLU A 241 9.96 -3.27 -19.09
N ASN A 242 9.57 -2.97 -17.88
CA ASN A 242 10.50 -2.50 -16.85
C ASN A 242 10.95 -3.67 -15.98
N ALA A 243 12.25 -4.00 -16.04
CA ALA A 243 12.86 -5.09 -15.26
C ALA A 243 12.68 -4.93 -13.74
N GLY A 244 12.48 -3.71 -13.23
CA GLY A 244 12.17 -3.45 -11.83
C GLY A 244 10.73 -3.75 -11.41
N SER A 245 9.84 -4.01 -12.38
CA SER A 245 8.42 -4.33 -12.15
C SER A 245 8.08 -5.79 -12.47
N ALA A 246 9.07 -6.58 -12.87
CA ALA A 246 8.95 -7.99 -13.25
C ALA A 246 8.95 -8.93 -12.03
#